data_8b27cff946ecdb8f8e66c60338ac38cb
#
_entry.id   8b27cff946ecdb8f8e66c60338ac38cb
#
_cell.length_a   1.000
_cell.length_b   1.000
_cell.length_c   1.000
_cell.angle_alpha   90.00
_cell.angle_beta   90.00
_cell.angle_gamma   90.00
#
_symmetry.space_group_name_H-M   'P 1'
#
loop_
_entity.id
_entity.type
_entity.pdbx_description
1 polymer ?
#
loop_
_entity_poly.entity_id
_entity_poly.type
_entity_poly.pdbx_seq_one_letter_code
_entity_poly.pdbx_strand_id
1 'polypeptide(L)'
;MLQQYDPRNEHLLIYIDGELYPREEAKISVFDSAVQGGDAVWEGIRVYDGRIFSLDEHLERLQNSAHAMAFRQVPSNEEIKAALFKTLEANGMRDETHIRLTLTRGKKITSGMDPRLNQFGPTLIIVAEWKPPVYPPEITLATSSVRRNSAMSLDSKIHHNNLINNILAKIEANHAGADAGLMLDKDGFVTEANGVNVFCIRKGIVYTPHADSCLPGITRQHVINLCREQGIPIVEKNLSLTEFYTADQVFTTGTMGELTKVAEIDGRAIRSRMEEDLLEQIKGYFRAMTRSGGEPLPF
;
A
#
# COMPACT_ATOMS: atom_id res chain seq x y z
N MET A 1 1.59 14.33 8.52
CA MET A 1 3.04 14.62 8.77
C MET A 1 3.85 14.33 7.52
N LEU A 2 4.89 15.09 7.19
CA LEU A 2 5.82 14.76 6.11
C LEU A 2 6.75 13.63 6.58
N GLN A 3 7.00 12.67 5.69
CA GLN A 3 8.02 11.65 5.92
C GLN A 3 9.39 12.32 6.00
N GLN A 4 10.16 11.93 6.99
CA GLN A 4 11.52 12.45 7.14
C GLN A 4 12.48 11.66 6.25
N TYR A 5 13.48 12.35 5.72
CA TYR A 5 14.57 11.72 5.00
C TYR A 5 15.51 11.01 5.98
N ASP A 6 15.82 9.75 5.70
CA ASP A 6 16.82 8.99 6.47
C ASP A 6 18.18 9.16 5.77
N PRO A 7 19.20 9.67 6.45
CA PRO A 7 20.54 9.86 5.84
C PRO A 7 21.18 8.59 5.30
N ARG A 8 20.82 7.41 5.82
CA ARG A 8 21.26 6.11 5.27
C ARG A 8 20.91 5.95 3.79
N ASN A 9 19.88 6.68 3.32
CA ASN A 9 19.39 6.62 1.94
C ASN A 9 20.18 7.51 0.97
N GLU A 10 21.27 8.16 1.39
CA GLU A 10 22.05 9.06 0.53
C GLU A 10 22.73 8.31 -0.63
N HIS A 11 23.26 7.11 -0.36
CA HIS A 11 24.06 6.34 -1.31
C HIS A 11 23.36 5.06 -1.80
N LEU A 12 22.02 5.09 -1.92
CA LEU A 12 21.24 3.95 -2.39
C LEU A 12 21.65 3.51 -3.80
N LEU A 13 21.68 2.18 -3.96
CA LEU A 13 21.70 1.53 -5.27
C LEU A 13 20.27 1.13 -5.64
N ILE A 14 19.81 1.60 -6.78
CA ILE A 14 18.46 1.37 -7.31
C ILE A 14 18.56 0.41 -8.49
N TYR A 15 17.74 -0.62 -8.46
CA TYR A 15 17.68 -1.60 -9.55
C TYR A 15 16.75 -1.12 -10.66
N ILE A 16 17.25 -1.17 -11.91
CA ILE A 16 16.45 -0.94 -13.13
C ILE A 16 16.88 -1.99 -14.18
N ASP A 17 15.97 -2.87 -14.59
CA ASP A 17 16.14 -3.83 -15.69
C ASP A 17 17.47 -4.61 -15.68
N GLY A 18 17.85 -5.17 -14.54
CA GLY A 18 19.06 -6.01 -14.41
C GLY A 18 20.25 -5.31 -13.78
N GLU A 19 20.33 -3.99 -13.84
CA GLU A 19 21.47 -3.19 -13.38
C GLU A 19 21.16 -2.41 -12.10
N LEU A 20 22.20 -2.13 -11.33
CA LEU A 20 22.16 -1.29 -10.14
C LEU A 20 22.78 0.08 -10.44
N TYR A 21 22.04 1.13 -10.21
CA TYR A 21 22.46 2.51 -10.43
C TYR A 21 22.53 3.27 -9.11
N PRO A 22 23.55 4.11 -8.91
CA PRO A 22 23.53 5.09 -7.84
C PRO A 22 22.26 5.95 -7.90
N ARG A 23 21.73 6.36 -6.75
CA ARG A 23 20.49 7.13 -6.64
C ARG A 23 20.38 8.29 -7.64
N GLU A 24 21.44 9.07 -7.82
CA GLU A 24 21.44 10.24 -8.70
C GLU A 24 21.49 9.89 -10.20
N GLU A 25 21.88 8.66 -10.52
CA GLU A 25 22.00 8.16 -11.90
C GLU A 25 20.80 7.28 -12.29
N ALA A 26 19.98 6.86 -11.34
CA ALA A 26 18.81 6.00 -11.57
C ALA A 26 17.72 6.77 -12.32
N LYS A 27 17.63 6.58 -13.63
CA LYS A 27 16.73 7.30 -14.55
C LYS A 27 16.01 6.34 -15.48
N ILE A 28 14.78 6.67 -15.84
CA ILE A 28 14.04 5.98 -16.90
C ILE A 28 13.79 6.93 -18.07
N SER A 29 13.50 6.34 -19.23
CA SER A 29 13.23 7.11 -20.44
C SER A 29 12.00 8.00 -20.29
N VAL A 30 12.01 9.22 -20.85
CA VAL A 30 10.80 10.05 -20.97
C VAL A 30 9.75 9.45 -21.92
N PHE A 31 10.11 8.43 -22.69
CA PHE A 31 9.19 7.61 -23.49
C PHE A 31 8.64 6.40 -22.74
N ASP A 32 9.00 6.19 -21.47
CA ASP A 32 8.40 5.13 -20.68
C ASP A 32 6.91 5.43 -20.42
N SER A 33 6.10 4.38 -20.45
CA SER A 33 4.65 4.47 -20.27
C SER A 33 4.24 5.02 -18.91
N ALA A 34 5.04 4.77 -17.87
CA ALA A 34 4.79 5.31 -16.54
C ALA A 34 4.91 6.84 -16.53
N VAL A 35 5.91 7.40 -17.25
CA VAL A 35 6.10 8.85 -17.37
C VAL A 35 5.00 9.49 -18.20
N GLN A 36 4.60 8.86 -19.32
CA GLN A 36 3.64 9.45 -20.26
C GLN A 36 2.17 9.27 -19.87
N GLY A 37 1.83 8.27 -19.04
CA GLY A 37 0.43 7.96 -18.77
C GLY A 37 0.15 7.27 -17.44
N GLY A 38 1.17 7.08 -16.58
CA GLY A 38 1.02 6.31 -15.35
C GLY A 38 0.71 4.83 -15.60
N ASP A 39 1.02 4.31 -16.80
CA ASP A 39 0.76 2.93 -17.22
C ASP A 39 1.83 2.00 -16.63
N ALA A 40 1.63 1.68 -15.35
CA ALA A 40 2.47 0.84 -14.53
C ALA A 40 1.67 0.22 -13.38
N VAL A 41 2.16 -0.88 -12.85
CA VAL A 41 1.69 -1.52 -11.61
C VAL A 41 2.81 -1.51 -10.58
N TRP A 42 2.46 -1.60 -9.28
CA TRP A 42 3.48 -1.52 -8.25
C TRP A 42 3.07 -2.26 -6.98
N GLU A 43 4.08 -2.55 -6.15
CA GLU A 43 3.91 -3.07 -4.80
C GLU A 43 4.75 -2.28 -3.79
N GLY A 44 4.20 -2.13 -2.59
CA GLY A 44 4.94 -1.68 -1.42
C GLY A 44 5.17 -2.87 -0.51
N ILE A 45 6.43 -3.20 -0.20
CA ILE A 45 6.81 -4.41 0.52
C ILE A 45 7.71 -4.01 1.70
N ARG A 46 7.67 -4.76 2.80
CA ARG A 46 8.52 -4.51 3.96
C ARG A 46 9.44 -5.69 4.26
N VAL A 47 10.63 -5.33 4.75
CA VAL A 47 11.58 -6.27 5.34
C VAL A 47 11.56 -6.11 6.86
N TYR A 48 11.40 -7.21 7.58
CA TYR A 48 11.45 -7.30 9.03
C TYR A 48 12.43 -8.40 9.43
N ASP A 49 13.38 -8.10 10.29
CA ASP A 49 14.29 -9.07 10.90
C ASP A 49 14.89 -10.08 9.90
N GLY A 50 15.38 -9.61 8.74
CA GLY A 50 15.99 -10.45 7.70
C GLY A 50 14.99 -11.24 6.85
N ARG A 51 13.72 -10.85 6.84
CA ARG A 51 12.66 -11.51 6.04
C ARG A 51 11.84 -10.50 5.27
N ILE A 52 11.49 -10.82 4.04
CA ILE A 52 10.51 -10.05 3.25
C ILE A 52 9.11 -10.57 3.59
N PHE A 53 8.33 -9.74 4.24
CA PHE A 53 6.98 -10.13 4.69
C PHE A 53 6.00 -10.21 3.53
N SER A 54 5.22 -11.30 3.49
CA SER A 54 4.16 -11.54 2.47
C SER A 54 4.63 -11.40 1.01
N LEU A 55 5.86 -11.80 0.71
CA LEU A 55 6.43 -11.61 -0.62
C LEU A 55 5.60 -12.28 -1.71
N ASP A 56 5.18 -13.53 -1.51
CA ASP A 56 4.42 -14.27 -2.52
C ASP A 56 3.06 -13.62 -2.82
N GLU A 57 2.34 -13.15 -1.80
CA GLU A 57 1.07 -12.45 -1.96
C GLU A 57 1.24 -11.11 -2.70
N HIS A 58 2.33 -10.39 -2.43
CA HIS A 58 2.67 -9.16 -3.17
C HIS A 58 2.99 -9.45 -4.63
N LEU A 59 3.78 -10.48 -4.92
CA LEU A 59 4.11 -10.86 -6.29
C LEU A 59 2.90 -11.38 -7.05
N GLU A 60 2.04 -12.19 -6.42
CA GLU A 60 0.78 -12.62 -7.02
C GLU A 60 -0.10 -11.42 -7.40
N ARG A 61 -0.25 -10.43 -6.50
CA ARG A 61 -1.04 -9.23 -6.79
C ARG A 61 -0.41 -8.36 -7.89
N LEU A 62 0.92 -8.26 -7.94
CA LEU A 62 1.63 -7.58 -9.03
C LEU A 62 1.33 -8.25 -10.38
N GLN A 63 1.45 -9.58 -10.45
CA GLN A 63 1.16 -10.36 -11.65
C GLN A 63 -0.31 -10.20 -12.08
N ASN A 64 -1.24 -10.31 -11.14
CA ASN A 64 -2.67 -10.13 -11.40
C ASN A 64 -2.99 -8.71 -11.90
N SER A 65 -2.37 -7.69 -11.32
CA SER A 65 -2.52 -6.30 -11.76
C SER A 65 -1.96 -6.08 -13.17
N ALA A 66 -0.78 -6.62 -13.45
CA ALA A 66 -0.17 -6.56 -14.79
C ALA A 66 -1.01 -7.31 -15.83
N HIS A 67 -1.55 -8.49 -15.47
CA HIS A 67 -2.44 -9.27 -16.34
C HIS A 67 -3.75 -8.53 -16.63
N ALA A 68 -4.38 -7.92 -15.61
CA ALA A 68 -5.60 -7.12 -15.78
C ALA A 68 -5.39 -5.92 -16.71
N MET A 69 -4.18 -5.36 -16.72
CA MET A 69 -3.78 -4.30 -17.66
C MET A 69 -3.22 -4.83 -18.99
N ALA A 70 -3.30 -6.14 -19.24
CA ALA A 70 -2.82 -6.81 -20.46
C ALA A 70 -1.32 -6.51 -20.76
N PHE A 71 -0.46 -6.54 -19.73
CA PHE A 71 0.98 -6.47 -19.92
C PHE A 71 1.47 -7.75 -20.63
N ARG A 72 2.52 -7.59 -21.45
CA ARG A 72 3.20 -8.70 -22.12
C ARG A 72 4.58 -8.88 -21.52
N GLN A 73 5.10 -10.12 -21.56
CA GLN A 73 6.48 -10.45 -21.12
C GLN A 73 6.76 -10.02 -19.66
N VAL A 74 5.78 -10.18 -18.77
CA VAL A 74 5.97 -9.89 -17.34
C VAL A 74 7.05 -10.82 -16.78
N PRO A 75 8.07 -10.32 -16.05
CA PRO A 75 9.06 -11.16 -15.40
C PRO A 75 8.42 -12.19 -14.45
N SER A 76 8.99 -13.39 -14.38
CA SER A 76 8.55 -14.41 -13.43
C SER A 76 8.77 -13.98 -11.98
N ASN A 77 8.08 -14.64 -11.05
CA ASN A 77 8.27 -14.37 -9.63
C ASN A 77 9.72 -14.64 -9.19
N GLU A 78 10.36 -15.65 -9.75
CA GLU A 78 11.76 -16.01 -9.48
C GLU A 78 12.72 -14.91 -9.94
N GLU A 79 12.51 -14.34 -11.13
CA GLU A 79 13.29 -13.22 -11.65
C GLU A 79 13.11 -11.96 -10.79
N ILE A 80 11.89 -11.69 -10.36
CA ILE A 80 11.60 -10.54 -9.47
C ILE A 80 12.21 -10.76 -8.08
N LYS A 81 12.12 -11.97 -7.50
CA LYS A 81 12.77 -12.31 -6.22
C LYS A 81 14.29 -12.14 -6.30
N ALA A 82 14.92 -12.63 -7.36
CA ALA A 82 16.35 -12.46 -7.56
C ALA A 82 16.76 -10.97 -7.64
N ALA A 83 15.97 -10.15 -8.32
CA ALA A 83 16.18 -8.70 -8.41
C ALA A 83 16.02 -8.00 -7.04
N LEU A 84 15.02 -8.40 -6.25
CA LEU A 84 14.80 -7.91 -4.88
C LEU A 84 15.99 -8.25 -3.98
N PHE A 85 16.42 -9.50 -3.97
CA PHE A 85 17.58 -9.95 -3.17
C PHE A 85 18.85 -9.22 -3.58
N LYS A 86 19.14 -9.11 -4.89
CA LYS A 86 20.28 -8.34 -5.43
C LYS A 86 20.27 -6.90 -4.93
N THR A 87 19.10 -6.25 -4.92
CA THR A 87 18.96 -4.85 -4.49
C THR A 87 19.18 -4.71 -2.99
N LEU A 88 18.60 -5.59 -2.18
CA LEU A 88 18.73 -5.56 -0.72
C LEU A 88 20.15 -5.87 -0.27
N GLU A 89 20.79 -6.89 -0.86
CA GLU A 89 22.18 -7.27 -0.58
C GLU A 89 23.16 -6.13 -0.89
N ALA A 90 23.03 -5.53 -2.10
CA ALA A 90 23.91 -4.44 -2.54
C ALA A 90 23.80 -3.20 -1.64
N ASN A 91 22.66 -2.98 -0.98
CA ASN A 91 22.45 -1.89 -0.02
C ASN A 91 22.70 -2.30 1.43
N GLY A 92 22.98 -3.59 1.74
CA GLY A 92 23.13 -4.10 3.09
C GLY A 92 21.85 -4.04 3.94
N MET A 93 20.67 -4.13 3.29
CA MET A 93 19.37 -3.97 3.93
C MET A 93 18.82 -5.29 4.43
N ARG A 94 18.60 -5.41 5.73
CA ARG A 94 18.04 -6.62 6.38
C ARG A 94 16.86 -6.34 7.29
N ASP A 95 16.58 -5.08 7.61
CA ASP A 95 15.48 -4.65 8.47
C ASP A 95 15.11 -3.18 8.23
N GLU A 96 14.00 -2.72 8.81
CA GLU A 96 13.49 -1.35 8.70
C GLU A 96 13.37 -0.85 7.25
N THR A 97 13.28 -1.76 6.29
CA THR A 97 13.34 -1.42 4.88
C THR A 97 11.95 -1.47 4.25
N HIS A 98 11.63 -0.43 3.50
CA HIS A 98 10.51 -0.39 2.58
C HIS A 98 10.98 -0.51 1.14
N ILE A 99 10.34 -1.38 0.39
CA ILE A 99 10.61 -1.59 -1.03
C ILE A 99 9.44 -1.05 -1.84
N ARG A 100 9.74 -0.17 -2.79
CA ARG A 100 8.85 0.20 -3.88
C ARG A 100 9.24 -0.63 -5.10
N LEU A 101 8.47 -1.66 -5.41
CA LEU A 101 8.60 -2.49 -6.61
C LEU A 101 7.65 -1.95 -7.66
N THR A 102 8.16 -1.49 -8.79
CA THR A 102 7.34 -0.92 -9.88
C THR A 102 7.63 -1.67 -11.18
N LEU A 103 6.59 -2.07 -11.88
CA LEU A 103 6.66 -2.65 -13.21
C LEU A 103 5.90 -1.75 -14.18
N THR A 104 6.61 -1.07 -15.07
CA THR A 104 5.98 -0.24 -16.11
C THR A 104 5.72 -1.11 -17.34
N ARG A 105 4.81 -0.68 -18.23
CA ARG A 105 4.67 -1.34 -19.52
C ARG A 105 5.92 -1.19 -20.41
N GLY A 106 6.85 -0.32 -20.03
CA GLY A 106 8.13 -0.09 -20.68
C GLY A 106 8.13 1.09 -21.65
N LYS A 107 9.27 1.20 -22.34
CA LYS A 107 9.54 2.28 -23.27
C LYS A 107 8.75 2.13 -24.56
N LYS A 108 8.23 3.25 -25.08
CA LYS A 108 7.54 3.36 -26.37
C LYS A 108 8.51 3.76 -27.47
N ILE A 109 8.22 3.36 -28.70
CA ILE A 109 8.97 3.80 -29.90
C ILE A 109 8.69 5.27 -30.26
N THR A 110 7.53 5.80 -29.86
CA THR A 110 7.09 7.20 -30.01
C THR A 110 6.00 7.51 -28.99
N SER A 111 5.70 8.79 -28.77
CA SER A 111 4.61 9.22 -27.89
C SER A 111 3.24 8.74 -28.41
N GLY A 112 2.34 8.40 -27.49
CA GLY A 112 0.98 7.97 -27.78
C GLY A 112 0.39 7.10 -26.71
N MET A 113 -0.94 6.88 -26.72
CA MET A 113 -1.66 6.09 -25.74
C MET A 113 -1.80 4.60 -26.11
N ASP A 114 -1.45 4.23 -27.36
CA ASP A 114 -1.59 2.85 -27.82
C ASP A 114 -0.50 1.96 -27.20
N PRO A 115 -0.84 0.91 -26.41
CA PRO A 115 0.13 0.03 -25.80
C PRO A 115 0.93 -0.81 -26.80
N ARG A 116 0.53 -0.90 -28.09
CA ARG A 116 1.32 -1.50 -29.15
C ARG A 116 2.61 -0.75 -29.48
N LEU A 117 2.72 0.50 -29.03
CA LEU A 117 3.95 1.30 -29.14
C LEU A 117 5.06 0.81 -28.20
N ASN A 118 4.73 0.05 -27.15
CA ASN A 118 5.67 -0.57 -26.22
C ASN A 118 6.28 -1.83 -26.84
N GLN A 119 7.47 -1.71 -27.41
CA GLN A 119 8.13 -2.77 -28.18
C GLN A 119 9.44 -3.28 -27.55
N PHE A 120 9.83 -2.73 -26.39
CA PHE A 120 11.11 -3.04 -25.73
C PHE A 120 10.96 -3.90 -24.47
N GLY A 121 9.77 -4.37 -24.18
CA GLY A 121 9.44 -5.07 -22.93
C GLY A 121 9.13 -4.12 -21.78
N PRO A 122 8.65 -4.66 -20.64
CA PRO A 122 8.37 -3.90 -19.43
C PRO A 122 9.67 -3.45 -18.76
N THR A 123 9.60 -2.38 -17.96
CA THR A 123 10.72 -1.91 -17.14
C THR A 123 10.46 -2.25 -15.67
N LEU A 124 11.35 -3.05 -15.07
CA LEU A 124 11.31 -3.41 -13.65
C LEU A 124 12.20 -2.46 -12.84
N ILE A 125 11.60 -1.76 -11.86
CA ILE A 125 12.28 -0.80 -11.00
C ILE A 125 12.10 -1.22 -9.55
N ILE A 126 13.20 -1.28 -8.78
CA ILE A 126 13.18 -1.55 -7.34
C ILE A 126 13.91 -0.45 -6.61
N VAL A 127 13.16 0.27 -5.78
CA VAL A 127 13.70 1.26 -4.83
C VAL A 127 13.52 0.71 -3.43
N ALA A 128 14.61 0.36 -2.77
CA ALA A 128 14.62 -0.01 -1.35
C ALA A 128 15.14 1.17 -0.53
N GLU A 129 14.46 1.51 0.56
CA GLU A 129 14.82 2.61 1.45
C GLU A 129 14.70 2.17 2.91
N TRP A 130 15.65 2.57 3.76
CA TRP A 130 15.43 2.56 5.20
C TRP A 130 14.33 3.57 5.51
N LYS A 131 13.25 3.10 6.10
CA LYS A 131 12.07 3.93 6.27
C LYS A 131 11.31 3.54 7.53
N PRO A 132 11.17 4.42 8.51
CA PRO A 132 10.33 4.18 9.68
C PRO A 132 8.86 4.06 9.26
N PRO A 133 7.95 3.62 10.14
CA PRO A 133 6.52 3.67 9.90
C PRO A 133 6.08 5.05 9.42
N VAL A 134 5.20 5.09 8.41
CA VAL A 134 4.77 6.35 7.74
C VAL A 134 3.97 7.25 8.67
N TYR A 135 3.24 6.66 9.59
CA TYR A 135 2.36 7.37 10.49
C TYR A 135 2.88 7.39 11.93
N PRO A 136 2.56 8.45 12.70
CA PRO A 136 2.72 8.41 14.15
C PRO A 136 1.81 7.35 14.76
N PRO A 137 1.92 7.05 16.07
CA PRO A 137 1.08 6.05 16.74
C PRO A 137 -0.42 6.26 16.60
N GLU A 138 -0.85 7.52 16.46
CA GLU A 138 -2.23 7.94 16.22
C GLU A 138 -2.30 8.98 15.11
N ILE A 139 -3.35 8.89 14.27
CA ILE A 139 -3.58 9.80 13.14
C ILE A 139 -4.99 10.39 13.17
N THR A 140 -5.15 11.47 12.41
CA THR A 140 -6.45 12.10 12.13
C THR A 140 -6.86 11.89 10.67
N LEU A 141 -8.15 11.70 10.41
CA LEU A 141 -8.70 11.58 9.08
C LEU A 141 -9.65 12.74 8.76
N ALA A 142 -9.63 13.20 7.52
CA ALA A 142 -10.65 14.10 6.96
C ALA A 142 -11.37 13.41 5.80
N THR A 143 -12.70 13.47 5.78
CA THR A 143 -13.50 12.92 4.70
C THR A 143 -13.29 13.74 3.43
N SER A 144 -12.83 13.09 2.37
CA SER A 144 -12.58 13.72 1.07
C SER A 144 -13.88 13.87 0.28
N SER A 145 -13.99 14.97 -0.48
CA SER A 145 -15.02 15.15 -1.49
C SER A 145 -14.78 14.27 -2.71
N VAL A 146 -13.52 13.87 -2.94
CA VAL A 146 -13.11 12.99 -4.05
C VAL A 146 -13.58 11.56 -3.76
N ARG A 147 -14.42 11.03 -4.64
CA ARG A 147 -14.87 9.64 -4.53
C ARG A 147 -13.80 8.67 -5.00
N ARG A 148 -13.71 7.53 -4.32
CA ARG A 148 -12.82 6.45 -4.74
C ARG A 148 -13.30 5.87 -6.08
N ASN A 149 -12.37 5.58 -6.98
CA ASN A 149 -12.68 5.00 -8.28
C ASN A 149 -13.50 3.71 -8.14
N SER A 150 -14.60 3.64 -8.87
CA SER A 150 -15.39 2.41 -8.96
C SER A 150 -14.88 1.52 -10.11
N ALA A 151 -15.22 0.23 -10.06
CA ALA A 151 -14.91 -0.71 -11.14
C ALA A 151 -15.51 -0.31 -12.50
N MET A 152 -16.51 0.60 -12.51
CA MET A 152 -17.09 1.15 -13.74
C MET A 152 -16.19 2.16 -14.45
N SER A 153 -15.17 2.71 -13.77
CA SER A 153 -14.25 3.70 -14.34
C SER A 153 -12.82 3.18 -14.39
N LEU A 154 -12.20 2.99 -13.23
CA LEU A 154 -10.87 2.41 -13.09
C LEU A 154 -10.87 1.54 -11.84
N ASP A 155 -10.81 0.21 -12.03
CA ASP A 155 -10.96 -0.73 -10.92
C ASP A 155 -9.83 -0.56 -9.88
N SER A 156 -10.23 -0.20 -8.66
CA SER A 156 -9.32 0.00 -7.53
C SER A 156 -8.60 -1.26 -7.06
N LYS A 157 -9.02 -2.44 -7.56
CA LYS A 157 -8.35 -3.73 -7.30
C LYS A 157 -7.05 -3.88 -8.08
N ILE A 158 -6.87 -3.15 -9.18
CA ILE A 158 -5.60 -3.06 -9.89
C ILE A 158 -4.66 -2.15 -9.09
N HIS A 159 -3.52 -2.67 -8.63
CA HIS A 159 -2.53 -1.87 -7.91
C HIS A 159 -1.67 -1.05 -8.89
N HIS A 160 -2.32 -0.11 -9.57
CA HIS A 160 -1.73 0.70 -10.65
C HIS A 160 -1.04 1.96 -10.14
N ASN A 161 -0.21 2.54 -11.00
CA ASN A 161 0.58 3.75 -10.70
C ASN A 161 -0.19 5.07 -10.95
N ASN A 162 -1.40 5.02 -11.50
CA ASN A 162 -2.26 6.18 -11.71
C ASN A 162 -2.95 6.57 -10.39
N LEU A 163 -2.24 7.26 -9.51
CA LEU A 163 -2.66 7.57 -8.15
C LEU A 163 -3.29 8.96 -7.98
N ILE A 164 -3.67 9.64 -9.08
CA ILE A 164 -4.22 11.01 -9.01
C ILE A 164 -5.47 11.06 -8.12
N ASN A 165 -6.37 10.07 -8.21
CA ASN A 165 -7.54 9.98 -7.35
C ASN A 165 -7.16 10.01 -5.85
N ASN A 166 -6.16 9.24 -5.46
CA ASN A 166 -5.65 9.17 -4.09
C ASN A 166 -4.89 10.44 -3.68
N ILE A 167 -4.13 11.03 -4.59
CA ILE A 167 -3.36 12.27 -4.38
C ILE A 167 -4.31 13.44 -4.13
N LEU A 168 -5.40 13.56 -4.90
CA LEU A 168 -6.40 14.62 -4.70
C LEU A 168 -7.04 14.52 -3.31
N ALA A 169 -7.41 13.32 -2.86
CA ALA A 169 -7.91 13.11 -1.51
C ALA A 169 -6.87 13.48 -0.43
N LYS A 170 -5.57 13.19 -0.68
CA LYS A 170 -4.50 13.60 0.23
C LYS A 170 -4.30 15.13 0.28
N ILE A 171 -4.47 15.81 -0.85
CA ILE A 171 -4.41 17.28 -0.91
C ILE A 171 -5.52 17.89 -0.05
N GLU A 172 -6.75 17.38 -0.14
CA GLU A 172 -7.86 17.83 0.70
C GLU A 172 -7.58 17.59 2.19
N ALA A 173 -7.07 16.40 2.55
CA ALA A 173 -6.69 16.09 3.92
C ALA A 173 -5.61 17.05 4.44
N ASN A 174 -4.61 17.40 3.63
CA ASN A 174 -3.58 18.37 4.00
C ASN A 174 -4.17 19.76 4.25
N HIS A 175 -5.11 20.21 3.43
CA HIS A 175 -5.80 21.49 3.64
C HIS A 175 -6.66 21.49 4.92
N ALA A 176 -7.22 20.34 5.28
CA ALA A 176 -7.97 20.16 6.53
C ALA A 176 -7.07 19.97 7.76
N GLY A 177 -5.74 19.91 7.59
CA GLY A 177 -4.80 19.63 8.68
C GLY A 177 -4.79 18.18 9.15
N ALA A 178 -5.37 17.26 8.37
CA ALA A 178 -5.45 15.83 8.71
C ALA A 178 -4.30 15.00 8.09
N ASP A 179 -4.01 13.85 8.71
CA ASP A 179 -2.93 12.97 8.29
C ASP A 179 -3.29 12.18 7.03
N ALA A 180 -4.57 11.81 6.83
CA ALA A 180 -5.03 11.10 5.65
C ALA A 180 -6.46 11.47 5.26
N GLY A 181 -6.78 11.29 3.95
CA GLY A 181 -8.10 11.54 3.40
C GLY A 181 -8.96 10.27 3.40
N LEU A 182 -10.06 10.25 4.14
CA LEU A 182 -11.04 9.18 4.14
C LEU A 182 -11.90 9.28 2.88
N MET A 183 -11.93 8.24 2.07
CA MET A 183 -12.62 8.23 0.78
C MET A 183 -13.91 7.41 0.84
N LEU A 184 -14.93 7.91 0.17
CA LEU A 184 -16.22 7.22 0.00
C LEU A 184 -16.36 6.71 -1.43
N ASP A 185 -17.20 5.69 -1.60
CA ASP A 185 -17.63 5.26 -2.93
C ASP A 185 -18.68 6.22 -3.54
N LYS A 186 -19.18 5.86 -4.74
CA LYS A 186 -20.21 6.61 -5.43
C LYS A 186 -21.57 6.65 -4.70
N ASP A 187 -21.81 5.70 -3.79
CA ASP A 187 -23.06 5.53 -3.04
C ASP A 187 -22.97 6.14 -1.63
N GLY A 188 -21.80 6.70 -1.27
CA GLY A 188 -21.57 7.41 0.00
C GLY A 188 -21.11 6.51 1.13
N PHE A 189 -20.75 5.26 0.87
CA PHE A 189 -20.16 4.38 1.88
C PHE A 189 -18.64 4.56 1.92
N VAL A 190 -18.07 4.41 3.13
CA VAL A 190 -16.63 4.43 3.35
C VAL A 190 -15.98 3.27 2.62
N THR A 191 -14.84 3.53 1.95
CA THR A 191 -14.06 2.52 1.24
C THR A 191 -12.69 2.30 1.87
N GLU A 192 -11.84 3.30 1.83
CA GLU A 192 -10.48 3.29 2.37
C GLU A 192 -10.02 4.74 2.60
N ALA A 193 -8.85 4.95 3.19
CA ALA A 193 -8.19 6.25 3.12
C ALA A 193 -7.31 6.34 1.85
N ASN A 194 -6.74 7.50 1.60
CA ASN A 194 -6.00 7.76 0.34
C ASN A 194 -4.81 6.83 0.04
N GLY A 195 -4.39 5.98 0.95
CA GLY A 195 -3.25 5.05 0.75
C GLY A 195 -3.27 3.84 1.68
N VAL A 196 -4.34 3.62 2.44
CA VAL A 196 -4.48 2.56 3.46
C VAL A 196 -5.94 2.14 3.61
N ASN A 197 -6.20 0.86 3.89
CA ASN A 197 -7.55 0.40 4.21
C ASN A 197 -7.98 0.84 5.62
N VAL A 198 -9.27 0.79 5.91
CA VAL A 198 -9.84 1.25 7.18
C VAL A 198 -10.69 0.18 7.86
N PHE A 199 -10.65 0.18 9.17
CA PHE A 199 -11.43 -0.69 10.06
C PHE A 199 -12.05 0.13 11.16
N CYS A 200 -13.19 -0.31 11.68
CA CYS A 200 -13.73 0.19 12.93
C CYS A 200 -14.12 -0.95 13.85
N ILE A 201 -14.04 -0.72 15.15
CA ILE A 201 -14.44 -1.67 16.19
C ILE A 201 -15.64 -1.08 16.93
N ARG A 202 -16.68 -1.86 17.12
CA ARG A 202 -17.87 -1.47 17.85
C ARG A 202 -18.40 -2.64 18.64
N LYS A 203 -18.52 -2.48 19.95
CA LYS A 203 -19.03 -3.51 20.87
C LYS A 203 -18.32 -4.86 20.72
N GLY A 204 -16.98 -4.83 20.60
CA GLY A 204 -16.16 -6.03 20.46
C GLY A 204 -16.19 -6.70 19.07
N ILE A 205 -16.87 -6.12 18.08
CA ILE A 205 -16.92 -6.63 16.71
C ILE A 205 -16.07 -5.72 15.82
N VAL A 206 -15.19 -6.31 15.03
CA VAL A 206 -14.38 -5.61 14.01
C VAL A 206 -15.17 -5.52 12.72
N TYR A 207 -15.18 -4.35 12.10
CA TYR A 207 -15.82 -4.13 10.81
C TYR A 207 -14.83 -3.49 9.81
N THR A 208 -14.96 -3.86 8.54
CA THR A 208 -14.24 -3.23 7.44
C THR A 208 -15.13 -3.15 6.19
N PRO A 209 -14.97 -2.14 5.33
CA PRO A 209 -15.68 -2.06 4.07
C PRO A 209 -15.41 -3.27 3.17
N HIS A 210 -16.41 -3.64 2.35
CA HIS A 210 -16.14 -4.55 1.22
C HIS A 210 -15.09 -3.98 0.29
N ALA A 211 -14.23 -4.85 -0.27
CA ALA A 211 -13.19 -4.44 -1.22
C ALA A 211 -13.74 -4.25 -2.65
N ASP A 212 -14.93 -3.64 -2.80
CA ASP A 212 -15.57 -3.41 -4.10
C ASP A 212 -15.06 -2.14 -4.77
N SER A 213 -14.72 -1.13 -3.97
CA SER A 213 -14.20 0.17 -4.43
C SER A 213 -12.91 0.56 -3.69
N CYS A 214 -12.13 -0.39 -3.22
CA CYS A 214 -10.82 -0.15 -2.61
C CYS A 214 -9.83 -1.24 -3.02
N LEU A 215 -8.55 -1.00 -2.75
CA LEU A 215 -7.55 -2.04 -2.94
C LEU A 215 -7.79 -3.18 -1.92
N PRO A 216 -7.83 -4.46 -2.36
CA PRO A 216 -7.82 -5.60 -1.43
C PRO A 216 -6.43 -5.70 -0.79
N GLY A 217 -6.22 -4.96 0.30
CA GLY A 217 -4.92 -4.83 0.96
C GLY A 217 -4.46 -6.15 1.58
N ILE A 218 -3.18 -6.49 1.41
CA ILE A 218 -2.58 -7.70 2.00
C ILE A 218 -2.61 -7.58 3.52
N THR A 219 -2.20 -6.44 4.09
CA THR A 219 -2.32 -6.17 5.53
C THR A 219 -3.79 -6.26 6.01
N ARG A 220 -4.74 -5.75 5.22
CA ARG A 220 -6.17 -5.89 5.50
C ARG A 220 -6.57 -7.36 5.58
N GLN A 221 -6.15 -8.18 4.63
CA GLN A 221 -6.46 -9.61 4.61
C GLN A 221 -5.85 -10.34 5.81
N HIS A 222 -4.62 -10.01 6.19
CA HIS A 222 -4.00 -10.56 7.39
C HIS A 222 -4.79 -10.22 8.65
N VAL A 223 -5.25 -8.99 8.83
CA VAL A 223 -6.11 -8.61 9.96
C VAL A 223 -7.41 -9.43 9.98
N ILE A 224 -8.05 -9.62 8.82
CA ILE A 224 -9.26 -10.43 8.73
C ILE A 224 -8.98 -11.87 9.15
N ASN A 225 -7.90 -12.48 8.66
CA ASN A 225 -7.51 -13.83 8.98
C ASN A 225 -7.15 -13.97 10.48
N LEU A 226 -6.34 -13.07 11.02
CA LEU A 226 -5.99 -13.03 12.45
C LEU A 226 -7.23 -12.94 13.34
N CYS A 227 -8.18 -12.07 13.01
CA CYS A 227 -9.43 -11.99 13.78
C CYS A 227 -10.16 -13.33 13.77
N ARG A 228 -10.28 -14.00 12.63
CA ARG A 228 -10.92 -15.31 12.51
C ARG A 228 -10.20 -16.39 13.31
N GLU A 229 -8.88 -16.45 13.20
CA GLU A 229 -8.04 -17.43 13.91
C GLU A 229 -8.07 -17.24 15.43
N GLN A 230 -8.16 -16.00 15.90
CA GLN A 230 -8.23 -15.66 17.33
C GLN A 230 -9.68 -15.63 17.89
N GLY A 231 -10.67 -16.00 17.08
CA GLY A 231 -12.08 -15.97 17.51
C GLY A 231 -12.64 -14.56 17.73
N ILE A 232 -12.00 -13.53 17.19
CA ILE A 232 -12.50 -12.15 17.24
C ILE A 232 -13.57 -11.98 16.16
N PRO A 233 -14.79 -11.59 16.49
CA PRO A 233 -15.85 -11.39 15.50
C PRO A 233 -15.45 -10.30 14.50
N ILE A 234 -15.51 -10.62 13.19
CA ILE A 234 -15.21 -9.69 12.11
C ILE A 234 -16.25 -9.77 11.00
N VAL A 235 -16.66 -8.61 10.49
CA VAL A 235 -17.69 -8.49 9.45
C VAL A 235 -17.24 -7.52 8.37
N GLU A 236 -17.27 -7.98 7.13
CA GLU A 236 -17.11 -7.15 5.94
C GLU A 236 -18.49 -6.67 5.50
N LYS A 237 -18.71 -5.36 5.43
CA LYS A 237 -20.00 -4.78 5.00
C LYS A 237 -19.83 -3.32 4.52
N ASN A 238 -20.85 -2.79 3.87
CA ASN A 238 -20.92 -1.35 3.63
C ASN A 238 -21.06 -0.60 4.95
N LEU A 239 -20.24 0.42 5.15
CA LEU A 239 -20.15 1.22 6.37
C LEU A 239 -20.34 2.69 6.04
N SER A 240 -21.24 3.36 6.74
CA SER A 240 -21.43 4.80 6.63
C SER A 240 -20.45 5.57 7.51
N LEU A 241 -20.26 6.87 7.24
CA LEU A 241 -19.48 7.76 8.10
C LEU A 241 -19.99 7.77 9.55
N THR A 242 -21.30 7.69 9.75
CA THR A 242 -21.89 7.63 11.10
C THR A 242 -21.41 6.44 11.90
N GLU A 243 -21.20 5.29 11.26
CA GLU A 243 -20.69 4.08 11.92
C GLU A 243 -19.23 4.26 12.34
N PHE A 244 -18.42 4.97 11.55
CA PHE A 244 -17.06 5.33 11.91
C PHE A 244 -17.01 6.39 13.03
N TYR A 245 -17.81 7.45 12.95
CA TYR A 245 -17.87 8.49 14.00
C TYR A 245 -18.30 7.97 15.36
N THR A 246 -19.11 6.92 15.37
CA THR A 246 -19.69 6.34 16.62
C THR A 246 -19.02 5.02 17.03
N ALA A 247 -17.94 4.64 16.35
CA ALA A 247 -17.14 3.47 16.70
C ALA A 247 -16.42 3.65 18.05
N ASP A 248 -16.11 2.56 18.71
CA ASP A 248 -15.29 2.55 19.92
C ASP A 248 -13.82 2.74 19.57
N GLN A 249 -13.35 2.13 18.48
CA GLN A 249 -11.99 2.28 17.95
C GLN A 249 -12.03 2.31 16.42
N VAL A 250 -11.10 3.05 15.81
CA VAL A 250 -10.89 3.08 14.37
C VAL A 250 -9.40 2.93 14.10
N PHE A 251 -9.04 2.18 13.07
CA PHE A 251 -7.65 2.02 12.66
C PHE A 251 -7.52 1.85 11.14
N THR A 252 -6.34 2.14 10.66
CA THR A 252 -5.97 1.93 9.26
C THR A 252 -5.00 0.76 9.14
N THR A 253 -4.94 0.14 7.96
CA THR A 253 -4.01 -0.94 7.66
C THR A 253 -3.30 -0.73 6.33
N GLY A 254 -2.00 -0.96 6.31
CA GLY A 254 -1.19 -0.87 5.10
C GLY A 254 0.26 -1.27 5.37
N THR A 255 0.98 -1.66 4.33
CA THR A 255 2.36 -2.15 4.46
C THR A 255 3.29 -1.15 5.16
N MET A 256 3.11 0.16 4.93
CA MET A 256 3.96 1.21 5.47
C MET A 256 3.59 1.67 6.88
N GLY A 257 2.32 1.59 7.24
CA GLY A 257 1.79 2.05 8.52
C GLY A 257 1.38 0.92 9.45
N GLU A 258 1.52 -0.33 8.99
CA GLU A 258 1.01 -1.50 9.71
C GLU A 258 -0.45 -1.29 10.14
N LEU A 259 -0.73 -1.33 11.45
CA LEU A 259 -2.01 -0.99 12.03
C LEU A 259 -1.88 0.32 12.80
N THR A 260 -2.43 1.40 12.27
CA THR A 260 -2.34 2.73 12.88
C THR A 260 -3.69 3.16 13.44
N LYS A 261 -3.72 3.55 14.72
CA LYS A 261 -4.92 4.05 15.40
C LYS A 261 -5.38 5.38 14.79
N VAL A 262 -6.68 5.55 14.65
CA VAL A 262 -7.30 6.82 14.27
C VAL A 262 -7.88 7.47 15.52
N ALA A 263 -7.40 8.65 15.86
CA ALA A 263 -7.85 9.39 17.03
C ALA A 263 -9.07 10.26 16.73
N GLU A 264 -9.18 10.75 15.49
CA GLU A 264 -10.21 11.72 15.11
C GLU A 264 -10.60 11.58 13.64
N ILE A 265 -11.88 11.80 13.31
CA ILE A 265 -12.40 11.89 11.95
C ILE A 265 -13.27 13.16 11.85
N ASP A 266 -12.95 14.07 10.94
CA ASP A 266 -13.70 15.32 10.67
C ASP A 266 -13.98 16.13 11.95
N GLY A 267 -12.97 16.31 12.80
CA GLY A 267 -13.09 17.05 14.06
C GLY A 267 -13.82 16.28 15.18
N ARG A 268 -14.14 15.00 14.97
CA ARG A 268 -14.82 14.15 15.97
C ARG A 268 -13.84 13.14 16.54
N ALA A 269 -13.49 13.30 17.83
CA ALA A 269 -12.65 12.35 18.54
C ALA A 269 -13.33 10.97 18.63
N ILE A 270 -12.59 9.92 18.28
CA ILE A 270 -13.01 8.54 18.47
C ILE A 270 -12.88 8.18 19.95
N ARG A 271 -13.97 7.77 20.58
CA ARG A 271 -14.05 7.56 22.04
C ARG A 271 -14.39 6.12 22.34
N SER A 272 -13.40 5.35 22.78
CA SER A 272 -13.65 3.99 23.26
C SER A 272 -14.55 4.01 24.48
N ARG A 273 -15.53 3.09 24.48
CA ARG A 273 -16.39 2.74 25.61
C ARG A 273 -16.11 1.32 26.10
N MET A 274 -15.07 0.69 25.55
CA MET A 274 -14.66 -0.66 25.88
C MET A 274 -13.66 -0.63 27.02
N GLU A 275 -13.71 -1.61 27.90
CA GLU A 275 -12.72 -1.78 28.99
C GLU A 275 -11.39 -2.32 28.43
N GLU A 276 -11.46 -3.17 27.40
CA GLU A 276 -10.30 -3.78 26.75
C GLU A 276 -9.93 -3.04 25.45
N ASP A 277 -8.64 -2.88 25.20
CA ASP A 277 -8.12 -2.35 23.95
C ASP A 277 -7.94 -3.48 22.91
N LEU A 278 -9.02 -3.78 22.19
CA LEU A 278 -9.01 -4.83 21.17
C LEU A 278 -8.07 -4.51 20.02
N LEU A 279 -7.87 -3.23 19.68
CA LEU A 279 -6.89 -2.83 18.67
C LEU A 279 -5.47 -3.19 19.08
N GLU A 280 -5.07 -2.97 20.34
CA GLU A 280 -3.74 -3.34 20.81
C GLU A 280 -3.55 -4.88 20.86
N GLN A 281 -4.60 -5.66 21.13
CA GLN A 281 -4.54 -7.12 20.99
C GLN A 281 -4.26 -7.52 19.53
N ILE A 282 -5.01 -6.98 18.57
CA ILE A 282 -4.82 -7.27 17.13
C ILE A 282 -3.43 -6.83 16.68
N LYS A 283 -2.93 -5.67 17.12
CA LYS A 283 -1.56 -5.23 16.86
C LYS A 283 -0.52 -6.22 17.42
N GLY A 284 -0.75 -6.76 18.59
CA GLY A 284 0.11 -7.77 19.20
C GLY A 284 0.23 -9.03 18.32
N TYR A 285 -0.88 -9.56 17.85
CA TYR A 285 -0.90 -10.70 16.93
C TYR A 285 -0.21 -10.38 15.60
N PHE A 286 -0.49 -9.21 15.03
CA PHE A 286 0.15 -8.79 13.78
C PHE A 286 1.67 -8.66 13.91
N ARG A 287 2.17 -8.03 15.00
CA ARG A 287 3.62 -7.94 15.27
C ARG A 287 4.27 -9.31 15.44
N ALA A 288 3.61 -10.26 16.10
CA ALA A 288 4.12 -11.62 16.22
C ALA A 288 4.24 -12.30 14.85
N MET A 289 3.24 -12.11 13.99
CA MET A 289 3.24 -12.65 12.63
C MET A 289 4.34 -12.04 11.75
N THR A 290 4.56 -10.72 11.79
CA THR A 290 5.60 -10.06 10.98
C THR A 290 7.02 -10.47 11.38
N ARG A 291 7.25 -10.81 12.66
CA ARG A 291 8.55 -11.26 13.16
C ARG A 291 8.89 -12.72 12.79
N SER A 292 7.86 -13.56 12.61
CA SER A 292 8.08 -15.00 12.36
C SER A 292 7.85 -15.40 10.90
N GLY A 293 7.08 -14.59 10.15
CA GLY A 293 6.67 -14.88 8.79
C GLY A 293 7.54 -14.23 7.72
N GLY A 294 7.36 -14.66 6.47
CA GLY A 294 7.99 -14.06 5.29
C GLY A 294 9.16 -14.86 4.73
N GLU A 295 9.58 -14.48 3.53
CA GLU A 295 10.70 -15.07 2.79
C GLU A 295 12.03 -14.66 3.40
N PRO A 296 12.89 -15.58 3.86
CA PRO A 296 14.19 -15.23 4.43
C PRO A 296 15.13 -14.65 3.37
N LEU A 297 15.91 -13.65 3.73
CA LEU A 297 16.97 -13.13 2.87
C LEU A 297 18.11 -14.17 2.78
N PRO A 298 18.64 -14.43 1.56
CA PRO A 298 19.66 -15.45 1.35
C PRO A 298 21.09 -15.04 1.77
N PHE A 299 21.28 -13.84 2.33
CA PHE A 299 22.58 -13.26 2.70
C PHE A 299 22.60 -12.72 4.12
#